data_3183c67e2f081507b76cf97d68b32926
#
_entry.id   3183c67e2f081507b76cf97d68b32926
#
_cell.length_a   1.000
_cell.length_b   1.000
_cell.length_c   1.000
_cell.angle_alpha   90.00
_cell.angle_beta   90.00
_cell.angle_gamma   90.00
#
_symmetry.space_group_name_H-M   'P 1'
#
loop_
_entity.id
_entity.type
_entity.pdbx_description
1 polymer ?
#
loop_
_entity_poly.entity_id
_entity_poly.type
_entity_poly.pdbx_seq_one_letter_code
_entity_poly.pdbx_strand_id
1 'polypeptide(L)'
;MWDRMGVRGRLLAAFFGISAFALVAAAAAMISFIEVGEGLNLITQQRVPTALASQELSRQTERIIAAAPALLTVTTLSEYEQESKKITNEVERLVALLSGVESSDIDTAAHASLAPAIRRLTSNLDAIDRLIARRILVSDQKNELLRGVAKTHSEIQRLLNPWMLIMEAEIRQWRAAVNNPGQSPDKEAAENIEMARLMPSHRSLQKTQFMASVINDSLQQAASTNDRTGLKILAFRLDKNLREIQQLTNNLDPKLRKGLAPR
;
A
#
# COMPACT_ATOMS: atom_id res chain seq x y z
N MET A 1 -48.64 60.59 58.20
CA MET A 1 -48.87 59.47 59.10
C MET A 1 -47.70 59.23 60.10
N TRP A 2 -46.55 59.79 59.89
CA TRP A 2 -45.32 59.64 60.73
C TRP A 2 -45.22 60.59 61.96
N ASP A 3 -46.01 61.67 61.99
CA ASP A 3 -45.92 62.73 63.06
C ASP A 3 -46.62 62.39 64.38
N ARG A 4 -47.41 61.31 64.45
CA ARG A 4 -48.09 60.87 65.68
C ARG A 4 -47.43 59.72 66.46
N MET A 5 -46.27 59.19 65.92
CA MET A 5 -45.54 58.15 66.62
C MET A 5 -44.50 58.76 67.53
N GLY A 6 -44.57 58.42 68.80
CA GLY A 6 -43.56 58.81 69.79
C GLY A 6 -42.18 58.27 69.44
N VAL A 7 -41.12 58.82 70.03
CA VAL A 7 -39.71 58.48 69.74
C VAL A 7 -39.44 56.97 69.82
N ARG A 8 -40.11 56.23 70.69
CA ARG A 8 -39.99 54.77 70.84
C ARG A 8 -40.55 54.03 69.62
N GLY A 9 -41.63 54.54 69.04
CA GLY A 9 -42.22 53.90 67.83
C GLY A 9 -41.37 54.08 66.60
N ARG A 10 -40.74 55.26 66.45
CA ARG A 10 -39.79 55.52 65.36
C ARG A 10 -38.52 54.66 65.44
N LEU A 11 -38.02 54.47 66.66
CA LEU A 11 -36.86 53.61 66.90
C LEU A 11 -37.15 52.12 66.58
N LEU A 12 -38.34 51.65 67.08
CA LEU A 12 -38.78 50.28 66.72
C LEU A 12 -38.98 50.04 65.19
N ALA A 13 -39.63 51.02 64.54
CA ALA A 13 -39.83 50.93 63.09
C ALA A 13 -38.51 50.93 62.32
N ALA A 14 -37.52 51.76 62.72
CA ALA A 14 -36.19 51.74 62.09
C ALA A 14 -35.46 50.43 62.34
N PHE A 15 -35.52 49.88 63.55
CA PHE A 15 -34.93 48.60 63.90
C PHE A 15 -35.55 47.45 63.08
N PHE A 16 -36.90 47.38 63.06
CA PHE A 16 -37.58 46.39 62.23
C PHE A 16 -37.28 46.55 60.75
N GLY A 17 -37.16 47.79 60.24
CA GLY A 17 -36.80 48.05 58.87
C GLY A 17 -35.38 47.53 58.51
N ILE A 18 -34.41 47.83 59.39
CA ILE A 18 -33.04 47.33 59.22
C ILE A 18 -32.97 45.80 59.33
N SER A 19 -33.69 45.20 60.27
CA SER A 19 -33.72 43.76 60.45
C SER A 19 -34.39 43.04 59.26
N ALA A 20 -35.50 43.60 58.78
CA ALA A 20 -36.17 43.08 57.59
C ALA A 20 -35.26 43.17 56.33
N PHE A 21 -34.57 44.31 56.14
CA PHE A 21 -33.62 44.46 55.09
C PHE A 21 -32.45 43.47 55.19
N ALA A 22 -31.92 43.25 56.36
CA ALA A 22 -30.85 42.26 56.57
C ALA A 22 -31.31 40.85 56.30
N LEU A 23 -32.54 40.47 56.62
CA LEU A 23 -33.13 39.18 56.34
C LEU A 23 -33.30 38.99 54.80
N VAL A 24 -33.79 40.00 54.10
CA VAL A 24 -33.94 39.96 52.64
C VAL A 24 -32.58 39.87 51.99
N ALA A 25 -31.58 40.63 52.42
CA ALA A 25 -30.22 40.57 51.88
C ALA A 25 -29.59 39.19 52.13
N ALA A 26 -29.80 38.60 53.33
CA ALA A 26 -29.29 37.25 53.61
C ALA A 26 -29.98 36.18 52.75
N ALA A 27 -31.29 36.28 52.54
CA ALA A 27 -32.01 35.38 51.67
C ALA A 27 -31.53 35.48 50.18
N ALA A 28 -31.37 36.71 49.69
CA ALA A 28 -30.83 36.94 48.37
C ALA A 28 -29.40 36.39 48.20
N ALA A 29 -28.54 36.60 49.18
CA ALA A 29 -27.18 36.04 49.20
C ALA A 29 -27.17 34.51 49.19
N MET A 30 -28.09 33.87 49.96
CA MET A 30 -28.21 32.42 50.02
C MET A 30 -28.68 31.84 48.69
N ILE A 31 -29.63 32.46 47.99
CA ILE A 31 -30.11 32.04 46.66
C ILE A 31 -28.97 32.17 45.66
N SER A 32 -28.26 33.30 45.63
CA SER A 32 -27.11 33.49 44.74
C SER A 32 -25.98 32.47 44.97
N PHE A 33 -25.78 32.11 46.25
CA PHE A 33 -24.76 31.10 46.60
C PHE A 33 -25.15 29.69 46.11
N ILE A 34 -26.42 29.34 46.16
CA ILE A 34 -26.95 28.08 45.64
C ILE A 34 -26.80 28.06 44.12
N GLU A 35 -27.20 29.13 43.39
CA GLU A 35 -27.07 29.23 41.95
C GLU A 35 -25.61 29.13 41.48
N VAL A 36 -24.69 29.81 42.17
CA VAL A 36 -23.25 29.70 41.87
C VAL A 36 -22.74 28.29 42.14
N GLY A 37 -23.18 27.68 43.26
CA GLY A 37 -22.83 26.31 43.61
C GLY A 37 -23.29 25.29 42.54
N GLU A 38 -24.52 25.40 42.06
CA GLU A 38 -25.05 24.57 40.99
C GLU A 38 -24.31 24.81 39.68
N GLY A 39 -24.02 26.05 39.32
CA GLY A 39 -23.21 26.41 38.14
C GLY A 39 -21.79 25.85 38.18
N LEU A 40 -21.12 25.93 39.34
CA LEU A 40 -19.80 25.36 39.56
C LEU A 40 -19.83 23.83 39.48
N ASN A 41 -20.83 23.21 40.02
CA ASN A 41 -21.01 21.77 39.99
C ASN A 41 -21.24 21.28 38.54
N LEU A 42 -22.08 21.98 37.78
CA LEU A 42 -22.30 21.72 36.35
C LEU A 42 -21.00 21.83 35.53
N ILE A 43 -20.21 22.86 35.78
CA ILE A 43 -18.93 23.07 35.09
C ILE A 43 -17.93 21.97 35.47
N THR A 44 -17.76 21.71 36.76
CA THR A 44 -16.69 20.82 37.25
C THR A 44 -17.01 19.34 37.04
N GLN A 45 -18.25 18.94 37.16
CA GLN A 45 -18.64 17.54 37.07
C GLN A 45 -19.10 17.11 35.68
N GLN A 46 -19.57 18.04 34.85
CA GLN A 46 -20.06 17.69 33.50
C GLN A 46 -19.24 18.31 32.37
N ARG A 47 -19.04 19.64 32.36
CA ARG A 47 -18.43 20.32 31.20
C ARG A 47 -16.93 20.10 31.06
N VAL A 48 -16.20 20.13 32.19
CA VAL A 48 -14.73 19.93 32.17
C VAL A 48 -14.37 18.50 31.76
N PRO A 49 -14.95 17.43 32.34
CA PRO A 49 -14.67 16.06 31.88
C PRO A 49 -15.02 15.84 30.45
N THR A 50 -16.12 16.40 29.93
CA THR A 50 -16.52 16.30 28.52
C THR A 50 -15.53 16.98 27.60
N ALA A 51 -15.07 18.18 27.96
CA ALA A 51 -14.08 18.90 27.15
C ALA A 51 -12.75 18.15 27.10
N LEU A 52 -12.31 17.57 28.20
CA LEU A 52 -11.10 16.75 28.28
C LEU A 52 -11.26 15.46 27.46
N ALA A 53 -12.39 14.78 27.54
CA ALA A 53 -12.67 13.59 26.75
C ALA A 53 -12.71 13.90 25.24
N SER A 54 -13.33 15.02 24.85
CA SER A 54 -13.35 15.48 23.46
C SER A 54 -11.95 15.82 22.94
N GLN A 55 -11.12 16.46 23.77
CA GLN A 55 -9.73 16.76 23.43
C GLN A 55 -8.90 15.48 23.26
N GLU A 56 -9.05 14.51 24.15
CA GLU A 56 -8.35 13.22 24.05
C GLU A 56 -8.81 12.43 22.83
N LEU A 57 -10.11 12.46 22.51
CA LEU A 57 -10.67 11.86 21.31
C LEU A 57 -10.08 12.48 20.04
N SER A 58 -9.97 13.81 19.97
CA SER A 58 -9.34 14.52 18.85
C SER A 58 -7.88 14.12 18.71
N ARG A 59 -7.14 14.11 19.81
CA ARG A 59 -5.72 13.72 19.84
C ARG A 59 -5.51 12.27 19.40
N GLN A 60 -6.39 11.36 19.80
CA GLN A 60 -6.33 9.96 19.39
C GLN A 60 -6.63 9.80 17.91
N THR A 61 -7.60 10.54 17.38
CA THR A 61 -7.92 10.57 15.96
C THR A 61 -6.74 11.10 15.13
N GLU A 62 -6.08 12.17 15.57
CA GLU A 62 -4.88 12.72 14.92
C GLU A 62 -3.74 11.69 14.88
N ARG A 63 -3.54 10.90 15.94
CA ARG A 63 -2.53 9.82 15.95
C ARG A 63 -2.82 8.75 14.91
N ILE A 64 -4.10 8.34 14.79
CA ILE A 64 -4.50 7.34 13.78
C ILE A 64 -4.28 7.90 12.37
N ILE A 65 -4.67 9.15 12.11
CA ILE A 65 -4.46 9.81 10.82
C ILE A 65 -2.97 9.95 10.50
N ALA A 66 -2.14 10.29 11.48
CA ALA A 66 -0.69 10.40 11.31
C ALA A 66 0.00 9.04 11.07
N ALA A 67 -0.54 7.96 11.63
CA ALA A 67 0.00 6.60 11.46
C ALA A 67 -0.43 5.95 10.14
N ALA A 68 -1.60 6.30 9.58
CA ALA A 68 -2.13 5.68 8.37
C ALA A 68 -1.19 5.74 7.15
N PRO A 69 -0.44 6.82 6.85
CA PRO A 69 0.52 6.87 5.75
C PRO A 69 1.65 5.84 5.87
N ALA A 70 2.04 5.44 7.10
CA ALA A 70 3.06 4.42 7.29
C ALA A 70 2.66 3.08 6.66
N LEU A 71 1.38 2.71 6.68
CA LEU A 71 0.86 1.51 6.01
C LEU A 71 1.08 1.53 4.49
N LEU A 72 1.10 2.72 3.87
CA LEU A 72 1.27 2.84 2.41
C LEU A 72 2.73 2.61 1.98
N THR A 73 3.69 2.82 2.87
CA THR A 73 5.13 2.69 2.60
C THR A 73 5.67 1.29 2.88
N VAL A 74 4.91 0.47 3.60
CA VAL A 74 5.28 -0.92 3.95
C VAL A 74 5.48 -1.75 2.69
N THR A 75 6.57 -2.51 2.66
CA THR A 75 6.96 -3.37 1.52
C THR A 75 6.91 -4.85 1.84
N THR A 76 6.95 -5.23 3.13
CA THR A 76 6.95 -6.62 3.58
C THR A 76 5.74 -6.94 4.44
N LEU A 77 5.33 -8.22 4.47
CA LEU A 77 4.22 -8.68 5.30
C LEU A 77 4.50 -8.46 6.81
N SER A 78 5.73 -8.68 7.25
CA SER A 78 6.12 -8.50 8.66
C SER A 78 6.02 -7.05 9.12
N GLU A 79 6.51 -6.10 8.31
CA GLU A 79 6.35 -4.67 8.58
C GLU A 79 4.88 -4.25 8.61
N TYR A 80 4.10 -4.79 7.65
CA TYR A 80 2.66 -4.55 7.57
C TYR A 80 1.94 -5.00 8.83
N GLU A 81 2.16 -6.24 9.29
CA GLU A 81 1.54 -6.78 10.52
C GLU A 81 1.89 -5.92 11.74
N GLN A 82 3.11 -5.42 11.82
CA GLN A 82 3.56 -4.57 12.91
C GLN A 82 2.87 -3.19 12.90
N GLU A 83 2.79 -2.54 11.74
CA GLU A 83 2.16 -1.23 11.63
C GLU A 83 0.62 -1.32 11.73
N SER A 84 0.00 -2.34 11.14
CA SER A 84 -1.44 -2.60 11.26
C SER A 84 -1.84 -2.83 12.72
N LYS A 85 -1.07 -3.61 13.49
CA LYS A 85 -1.31 -3.83 14.91
C LYS A 85 -1.24 -2.55 15.73
N LYS A 86 -0.31 -1.64 15.42
CA LYS A 86 -0.24 -0.34 16.10
C LYS A 86 -1.52 0.47 15.88
N ILE A 87 -1.98 0.55 14.62
CA ILE A 87 -3.21 1.30 14.28
C ILE A 87 -4.44 0.65 14.90
N THR A 88 -4.54 -0.67 14.88
CA THR A 88 -5.64 -1.40 15.55
C THR A 88 -5.71 -1.08 17.04
N ASN A 89 -4.57 -1.09 17.74
CA ASN A 89 -4.52 -0.73 19.14
C ASN A 89 -4.96 0.73 19.40
N GLU A 90 -4.61 1.66 18.51
CA GLU A 90 -5.06 3.06 18.65
C GLU A 90 -6.57 3.21 18.37
N VAL A 91 -7.11 2.43 17.41
CA VAL A 91 -8.57 2.39 17.15
C VAL A 91 -9.33 1.76 18.33
N GLU A 92 -8.83 0.69 18.92
CA GLU A 92 -9.42 0.08 20.12
C GLU A 92 -9.47 1.07 21.29
N ARG A 93 -8.40 1.84 21.51
CA ARG A 93 -8.38 2.92 22.50
C ARG A 93 -9.41 4.00 22.21
N LEU A 94 -9.55 4.40 20.94
CA LEU A 94 -10.55 5.36 20.50
C LEU A 94 -11.97 4.87 20.83
N VAL A 95 -12.27 3.60 20.53
CA VAL A 95 -13.56 2.96 20.82
C VAL A 95 -13.80 2.88 22.33
N ALA A 96 -12.79 2.54 23.13
CA ALA A 96 -12.89 2.50 24.59
C ALA A 96 -13.14 3.89 25.19
N LEU A 97 -12.49 4.95 24.68
CA LEU A 97 -12.76 6.33 25.10
C LEU A 97 -14.20 6.74 24.80
N LEU A 98 -14.73 6.36 23.64
CA LEU A 98 -16.12 6.63 23.28
C LEU A 98 -17.13 5.93 24.20
N SER A 99 -16.93 4.63 24.46
CA SER A 99 -17.82 3.90 25.36
C SER A 99 -17.79 4.46 26.80
N GLY A 100 -16.64 5.01 27.21
CA GLY A 100 -16.52 5.75 28.49
C GLY A 100 -17.31 7.06 28.50
N VAL A 101 -17.38 7.76 27.41
CA VAL A 101 -18.18 8.96 27.20
C VAL A 101 -19.68 8.64 27.11
N GLU A 102 -20.06 7.52 26.50
CA GLU A 102 -21.47 7.03 26.43
C GLU A 102 -22.10 6.76 27.80
N SER A 103 -21.31 6.33 28.76
CA SER A 103 -21.79 6.08 30.14
C SER A 103 -22.02 7.35 30.94
N SER A 104 -21.54 8.49 30.46
CA SER A 104 -21.76 9.82 31.09
C SER A 104 -22.94 10.46 30.36
N ASP A 105 -23.94 10.95 31.09
CA ASP A 105 -25.21 11.53 30.64
C ASP A 105 -25.05 12.82 29.76
N ILE A 106 -24.17 12.76 28.76
CA ILE A 106 -23.61 13.86 27.97
C ILE A 106 -24.22 13.86 26.57
N ASP A 107 -24.84 14.95 26.25
CA ASP A 107 -25.34 15.45 24.95
C ASP A 107 -25.47 14.41 23.81
N THR A 108 -26.66 13.84 23.71
CA THR A 108 -27.08 12.83 22.71
C THR A 108 -26.81 13.24 21.26
N ALA A 109 -26.70 14.53 20.95
CA ALA A 109 -26.49 15.05 19.60
C ALA A 109 -25.04 14.90 19.12
N ALA A 110 -24.04 15.14 19.98
CA ALA A 110 -22.64 14.91 19.66
C ALA A 110 -22.34 13.43 19.46
N HIS A 111 -22.96 12.56 20.26
CA HIS A 111 -22.87 11.10 20.12
C HIS A 111 -23.43 10.58 18.80
N ALA A 112 -24.58 11.09 18.38
CA ALA A 112 -25.25 10.66 17.13
C ALA A 112 -24.37 10.91 15.88
N SER A 113 -23.46 11.89 15.94
CA SER A 113 -22.55 12.20 14.83
C SER A 113 -21.22 11.43 14.89
N LEU A 114 -20.70 11.11 16.07
CA LEU A 114 -19.40 10.44 16.27
C LEU A 114 -19.44 8.94 15.96
N ALA A 115 -20.46 8.23 16.39
CA ALA A 115 -20.59 6.79 16.13
C ALA A 115 -20.56 6.40 14.65
N PRO A 116 -21.25 7.10 13.73
CA PRO A 116 -21.13 6.82 12.29
C PRO A 116 -19.77 7.22 11.74
N ALA A 117 -19.10 8.26 12.24
CA ALA A 117 -17.78 8.66 11.80
C ALA A 117 -16.73 7.58 12.13
N ILE A 118 -16.79 7.01 13.32
CA ILE A 118 -15.89 5.93 13.73
C ILE A 118 -16.15 4.64 12.95
N ARG A 119 -17.41 4.27 12.73
CA ARG A 119 -17.72 3.13 11.86
C ARG A 119 -17.14 3.31 10.47
N ARG A 120 -17.21 4.52 9.91
CA ARG A 120 -16.57 4.82 8.62
C ARG A 120 -15.04 4.73 8.69
N LEU A 121 -14.42 5.24 9.76
CA LEU A 121 -12.98 5.14 9.97
C LEU A 121 -12.54 3.67 10.02
N THR A 122 -13.19 2.85 10.86
CA THR A 122 -12.89 1.41 10.97
C THR A 122 -13.09 0.70 9.64
N SER A 123 -14.21 0.95 8.95
CA SER A 123 -14.46 0.35 7.62
C SER A 123 -13.43 0.77 6.58
N ASN A 124 -12.96 2.01 6.60
CA ASN A 124 -11.91 2.49 5.70
C ASN A 124 -10.55 1.86 6.03
N LEU A 125 -10.22 1.71 7.31
CA LEU A 125 -9.00 1.01 7.73
C LEU A 125 -9.02 -0.45 7.29
N ASP A 126 -10.14 -1.18 7.47
CA ASP A 126 -10.30 -2.54 6.99
C ASP A 126 -10.17 -2.66 5.46
N ALA A 127 -10.64 -1.65 4.73
CA ALA A 127 -10.50 -1.60 3.27
C ALA A 127 -9.03 -1.36 2.87
N ILE A 128 -8.33 -0.46 3.55
CA ILE A 128 -6.90 -0.19 3.36
C ILE A 128 -6.09 -1.45 3.66
N ASP A 129 -6.39 -2.12 4.77
CA ASP A 129 -5.77 -3.37 5.20
C ASP A 129 -5.82 -4.44 4.10
N ARG A 130 -7.01 -4.70 3.58
CA ARG A 130 -7.21 -5.66 2.48
C ARG A 130 -6.46 -5.27 1.20
N LEU A 131 -6.43 -3.98 0.86
CA LEU A 131 -5.72 -3.50 -0.33
C LEU A 131 -4.21 -3.65 -0.19
N ILE A 132 -3.65 -3.36 0.99
CA ILE A 132 -2.22 -3.49 1.25
C ILE A 132 -1.80 -4.96 1.26
N ALA A 133 -2.55 -5.83 1.96
CA ALA A 133 -2.29 -7.27 1.96
C ALA A 133 -2.29 -7.84 0.53
N ARG A 134 -3.27 -7.42 -0.29
CA ARG A 134 -3.32 -7.81 -1.70
C ARG A 134 -2.14 -7.26 -2.52
N ARG A 135 -1.73 -6.02 -2.27
CA ARG A 135 -0.56 -5.41 -2.93
C ARG A 135 0.71 -6.18 -2.64
N ILE A 136 0.95 -6.55 -1.37
CA ILE A 136 2.12 -7.32 -0.96
C ILE A 136 2.10 -8.68 -1.64
N LEU A 137 0.98 -9.41 -1.58
CA LEU A 137 0.84 -10.72 -2.24
C LEU A 137 1.13 -10.64 -3.75
N VAL A 138 0.57 -9.66 -4.44
CA VAL A 138 0.81 -9.46 -5.88
C VAL A 138 2.28 -9.09 -6.15
N SER A 139 2.90 -8.30 -5.27
CA SER A 139 4.32 -7.96 -5.37
C SER A 139 5.22 -9.19 -5.21
N ASP A 140 4.92 -10.06 -4.27
CA ASP A 140 5.67 -11.31 -4.06
C ASP A 140 5.52 -12.26 -5.24
N GLN A 141 4.29 -12.46 -5.73
CA GLN A 141 4.03 -13.24 -6.95
C GLN A 141 4.79 -12.68 -8.17
N LYS A 142 4.78 -11.36 -8.33
CA LYS A 142 5.56 -10.69 -9.39
C LYS A 142 7.05 -11.00 -9.26
N ASN A 143 7.61 -10.87 -8.07
CA ASN A 143 9.03 -11.11 -7.81
C ASN A 143 9.40 -12.58 -8.05
N GLU A 144 8.54 -13.52 -7.71
CA GLU A 144 8.73 -14.94 -7.97
C GLU A 144 8.74 -15.24 -9.47
N LEU A 145 7.77 -14.69 -10.21
CA LEU A 145 7.73 -14.79 -11.68
C LEU A 145 8.98 -14.22 -12.34
N LEU A 146 9.46 -13.06 -11.88
CA LEU A 146 10.71 -12.46 -12.41
C LEU A 146 11.93 -13.34 -12.16
N ARG A 147 12.04 -13.94 -10.97
CA ARG A 147 13.12 -14.91 -10.69
C ARG A 147 13.02 -16.14 -11.59
N GLY A 148 11.79 -16.66 -11.81
CA GLY A 148 11.54 -17.76 -12.75
C GLY A 148 11.98 -17.42 -14.16
N VAL A 149 11.64 -16.23 -14.66
CA VAL A 149 12.05 -15.75 -15.98
C VAL A 149 13.56 -15.62 -16.10
N ALA A 150 14.23 -15.01 -15.11
CA ALA A 150 15.69 -14.87 -15.09
C ALA A 150 16.38 -16.24 -15.11
N LYS A 151 15.87 -17.20 -14.34
CA LYS A 151 16.36 -18.58 -14.35
C LYS A 151 16.20 -19.24 -15.71
N THR A 152 15.00 -19.15 -16.31
CA THR A 152 14.74 -19.71 -17.65
C THR A 152 15.63 -19.06 -18.71
N HIS A 153 15.81 -17.73 -18.65
CA HIS A 153 16.72 -17.04 -19.56
C HIS A 153 18.17 -17.57 -19.44
N SER A 154 18.66 -17.73 -18.20
CA SER A 154 19.99 -18.29 -17.95
C SER A 154 20.11 -19.74 -18.48
N GLU A 155 19.09 -20.56 -18.32
CA GLU A 155 19.05 -21.92 -18.84
C GLU A 155 19.07 -21.93 -20.40
N ILE A 156 18.31 -21.06 -21.06
CA ILE A 156 18.35 -20.88 -22.51
C ILE A 156 19.76 -20.51 -22.98
N GLN A 157 20.39 -19.54 -22.33
CA GLN A 157 21.76 -19.15 -22.66
C GLN A 157 22.75 -20.31 -22.49
N ARG A 158 22.63 -21.06 -21.39
CA ARG A 158 23.48 -22.24 -21.15
C ARG A 158 23.31 -23.33 -22.21
N LEU A 159 22.11 -23.52 -22.73
CA LEU A 159 21.83 -24.48 -23.77
C LEU A 159 22.29 -24.00 -25.18
N LEU A 160 22.11 -22.73 -25.48
CA LEU A 160 22.42 -22.16 -26.78
C LEU A 160 23.91 -21.88 -27.00
N ASN A 161 24.60 -21.40 -25.95
CA ASN A 161 26.02 -20.99 -26.07
C ASN A 161 26.96 -22.11 -26.63
N PRO A 162 26.90 -23.36 -26.14
CA PRO A 162 27.73 -24.43 -26.71
C PRO A 162 27.49 -24.66 -28.18
N TRP A 163 26.23 -24.64 -28.64
CA TRP A 163 25.87 -24.82 -30.02
C TRP A 163 26.34 -23.64 -30.89
N MET A 164 26.25 -22.44 -30.40
CA MET A 164 26.78 -21.24 -31.06
C MET A 164 28.29 -21.36 -31.27
N LEU A 165 29.04 -21.77 -30.25
CA LEU A 165 30.48 -21.96 -30.34
C LEU A 165 30.89 -23.04 -31.35
N ILE A 166 30.17 -24.18 -31.37
CA ILE A 166 30.41 -25.27 -32.35
C ILE A 166 30.16 -24.77 -33.75
N MET A 167 29.04 -24.11 -33.99
CA MET A 167 28.69 -23.60 -35.33
C MET A 167 29.64 -22.49 -35.78
N GLU A 168 30.09 -21.61 -34.91
CA GLU A 168 31.11 -20.61 -35.24
C GLU A 168 32.46 -21.26 -35.59
N ALA A 169 32.82 -22.33 -34.90
CA ALA A 169 34.02 -23.09 -35.23
C ALA A 169 33.92 -23.76 -36.61
N GLU A 170 32.77 -24.38 -36.92
CA GLU A 170 32.52 -25.00 -38.23
C GLU A 170 32.51 -23.95 -39.33
N ILE A 171 31.90 -22.78 -39.16
CA ILE A 171 31.92 -21.68 -40.12
C ILE A 171 33.34 -21.16 -40.34
N ARG A 172 34.17 -21.04 -39.30
CA ARG A 172 35.58 -20.61 -39.42
C ARG A 172 36.40 -21.64 -40.18
N GLN A 173 36.21 -22.92 -39.88
CA GLN A 173 36.91 -24.00 -40.58
C GLN A 173 36.53 -24.04 -42.05
N TRP A 174 35.27 -23.89 -42.38
CA TRP A 174 34.82 -23.77 -43.76
C TRP A 174 35.45 -22.57 -44.50
N ARG A 175 35.49 -21.38 -43.90
CA ARG A 175 36.11 -20.21 -44.50
C ARG A 175 37.59 -20.43 -44.77
N ALA A 176 38.28 -21.12 -43.87
CA ALA A 176 39.69 -21.46 -44.06
C ALA A 176 39.89 -22.45 -45.21
N ALA A 177 38.98 -23.42 -45.39
CA ALA A 177 38.99 -24.40 -46.46
C ALA A 177 38.73 -23.74 -47.82
N VAL A 178 37.71 -22.89 -47.94
CA VAL A 178 37.35 -22.16 -49.18
C VAL A 178 38.49 -21.23 -49.66
N ASN A 179 39.25 -20.64 -48.74
CA ASN A 179 40.36 -19.75 -49.07
C ASN A 179 41.68 -20.50 -49.41
N ASN A 180 41.66 -21.83 -49.47
CA ASN A 180 42.86 -22.63 -49.73
C ASN A 180 42.87 -23.08 -51.24
N PRO A 181 43.74 -22.48 -52.07
CA PRO A 181 43.73 -22.74 -53.55
C PRO A 181 44.36 -24.07 -53.86
N GLY A 182 43.69 -25.19 -53.67
CA GLY A 182 44.20 -26.53 -53.95
C GLY A 182 43.23 -27.67 -53.69
N GLN A 183 41.98 -27.38 -53.41
CA GLN A 183 40.95 -28.40 -53.21
C GLN A 183 40.38 -28.95 -54.52
N SER A 184 40.03 -30.25 -54.52
CA SER A 184 39.32 -30.85 -55.64
C SER A 184 37.89 -30.29 -55.71
N PRO A 185 37.32 -30.11 -56.95
CA PRO A 185 35.99 -29.54 -57.13
C PRO A 185 34.86 -30.27 -56.39
N ASP A 186 34.97 -31.57 -56.22
CA ASP A 186 33.97 -32.40 -55.53
C ASP A 186 33.93 -32.16 -54.06
N LYS A 187 35.08 -31.83 -53.42
CA LYS A 187 35.16 -31.52 -52.02
C LYS A 187 34.61 -30.10 -51.72
N GLU A 188 34.90 -29.16 -52.61
CA GLU A 188 34.37 -27.81 -52.56
C GLU A 188 32.81 -27.80 -52.67
N ALA A 189 32.26 -28.63 -53.58
CA ALA A 189 30.83 -28.78 -53.73
C ALA A 189 30.15 -29.38 -52.48
N ALA A 190 30.77 -30.39 -51.86
CA ALA A 190 30.24 -31.01 -50.62
C ALA A 190 30.28 -30.05 -49.44
N GLU A 191 31.37 -29.29 -49.25
CA GLU A 191 31.52 -28.27 -48.19
C GLU A 191 30.56 -27.11 -48.37
N ASN A 192 30.27 -26.68 -49.59
CA ASN A 192 29.28 -25.63 -49.87
C ASN A 192 27.84 -26.08 -49.58
N ILE A 193 27.49 -27.35 -49.84
CA ILE A 193 26.19 -27.93 -49.50
C ILE A 193 26.00 -27.99 -47.98
N GLU A 194 27.03 -28.39 -47.25
CA GLU A 194 26.97 -28.46 -45.79
C GLU A 194 26.84 -27.06 -45.15
N MET A 195 27.57 -26.08 -45.68
CA MET A 195 27.45 -24.70 -45.27
C MET A 195 26.10 -24.07 -45.59
N ALA A 196 25.54 -24.35 -46.74
CA ALA A 196 24.18 -23.91 -47.10
C ALA A 196 23.11 -24.44 -46.13
N ARG A 197 23.38 -25.58 -45.47
CA ARG A 197 22.53 -26.18 -44.47
C ARG A 197 22.76 -25.57 -43.07
N LEU A 198 24.01 -25.26 -42.70
CA LEU A 198 24.38 -24.76 -41.37
C LEU A 198 24.04 -23.26 -41.15
N MET A 199 24.21 -22.43 -42.21
CA MET A 199 23.99 -21.00 -42.14
C MET A 199 22.56 -20.59 -41.71
N PRO A 200 21.48 -21.19 -42.23
CA PRO A 200 20.12 -20.89 -41.74
C PRO A 200 19.93 -21.21 -40.24
N SER A 201 20.49 -22.36 -39.82
CA SER A 201 20.41 -22.79 -38.41
C SER A 201 21.18 -21.86 -37.47
N HIS A 202 22.37 -21.40 -37.87
CA HIS A 202 23.17 -20.43 -37.15
C HIS A 202 22.40 -19.11 -36.97
N ARG A 203 21.82 -18.57 -38.06
CA ARG A 203 20.98 -17.36 -37.99
C ARG A 203 19.77 -17.54 -37.09
N SER A 204 19.12 -18.70 -37.13
CA SER A 204 17.97 -19.00 -36.27
C SER A 204 18.37 -19.07 -34.81
N LEU A 205 19.51 -19.66 -34.45
CA LEU A 205 20.03 -19.68 -33.09
C LEU A 205 20.37 -18.28 -32.57
N GLN A 206 21.12 -17.48 -33.37
CA GLN A 206 21.42 -16.09 -33.00
C GLN A 206 20.14 -15.28 -32.78
N LYS A 207 19.17 -15.42 -33.68
CA LYS A 207 17.90 -14.71 -33.57
C LYS A 207 17.11 -15.17 -32.32
N THR A 208 17.11 -16.47 -32.01
CA THR A 208 16.47 -17.02 -30.81
C THR A 208 17.12 -16.47 -29.55
N GLN A 209 18.45 -16.41 -29.49
CA GLN A 209 19.17 -15.83 -28.34
C GLN A 209 18.86 -14.35 -28.18
N PHE A 210 18.87 -13.58 -29.25
CA PHE A 210 18.50 -12.17 -29.24
C PHE A 210 17.05 -11.96 -28.75
N MET A 211 16.11 -12.74 -29.30
CA MET A 211 14.70 -12.65 -28.88
C MET A 211 14.47 -13.04 -27.42
N ALA A 212 15.21 -14.03 -26.91
CA ALA A 212 15.17 -14.39 -25.50
C ALA A 212 15.63 -13.23 -24.58
N SER A 213 16.69 -12.49 -24.98
CA SER A 213 17.11 -11.28 -24.27
C SER A 213 16.04 -10.18 -24.33
N VAL A 214 15.46 -9.93 -25.51
CA VAL A 214 14.40 -8.92 -25.69
C VAL A 214 13.16 -9.25 -24.83
N ILE A 215 12.81 -10.53 -24.71
CA ILE A 215 11.72 -10.99 -23.83
C ILE A 215 12.05 -10.73 -22.36
N ASN A 216 13.26 -11.11 -21.93
CA ASN A 216 13.71 -10.86 -20.57
C ASN A 216 13.65 -9.37 -20.22
N ASP A 217 14.20 -8.51 -21.08
CA ASP A 217 14.20 -7.05 -20.88
C ASP A 217 12.78 -6.48 -20.87
N SER A 218 11.91 -6.95 -21.76
CA SER A 218 10.50 -6.54 -21.80
C SER A 218 9.75 -6.93 -20.53
N LEU A 219 10.04 -8.09 -19.96
CA LEU A 219 9.44 -8.54 -18.70
C LEU A 219 9.96 -7.74 -17.51
N GLN A 220 11.24 -7.40 -17.47
CA GLN A 220 11.81 -6.51 -16.45
C GLN A 220 11.21 -5.11 -16.55
N GLN A 221 11.04 -4.58 -17.76
CA GLN A 221 10.38 -3.30 -17.98
C GLN A 221 8.91 -3.34 -17.56
N ALA A 222 8.18 -4.41 -17.86
CA ALA A 222 6.80 -4.60 -17.40
C ALA A 222 6.70 -4.61 -15.87
N ALA A 223 7.68 -5.23 -15.20
CA ALA A 223 7.72 -5.29 -13.74
C ALA A 223 7.96 -3.93 -13.07
N SER A 224 8.64 -3.01 -13.73
CA SER A 224 8.90 -1.64 -13.24
C SER A 224 7.82 -0.64 -13.66
N THR A 225 6.95 -0.99 -14.61
CA THR A 225 5.93 -0.10 -15.17
C THR A 225 4.63 -0.20 -14.36
N ASN A 226 4.13 0.96 -13.90
CA ASN A 226 2.82 1.07 -13.24
C ASN A 226 1.72 1.54 -14.21
N ASP A 227 2.06 1.84 -15.46
CA ASP A 227 1.11 2.28 -16.47
C ASP A 227 0.40 1.11 -17.14
N ARG A 228 -0.92 1.10 -17.04
CA ARG A 228 -1.78 0.06 -17.64
C ARG A 228 -1.65 -0.01 -19.16
N THR A 229 -1.45 1.15 -19.82
CA THR A 229 -1.31 1.24 -21.28
C THR A 229 0.03 0.67 -21.71
N GLY A 230 1.10 1.04 -21.01
CA GLY A 230 2.43 0.47 -21.21
C GLY A 230 2.46 -1.04 -21.03
N LEU A 231 1.79 -1.58 -20.02
CA LEU A 231 1.68 -3.03 -19.81
C LEU A 231 0.98 -3.75 -20.96
N LYS A 232 -0.08 -3.19 -21.53
CA LYS A 232 -0.76 -3.78 -22.71
C LYS A 232 0.16 -3.83 -23.92
N ILE A 233 0.92 -2.76 -24.18
CA ILE A 233 1.88 -2.71 -25.29
C ILE A 233 2.97 -3.76 -25.10
N LEU A 234 3.51 -3.89 -23.88
CA LEU A 234 4.52 -4.89 -23.55
C LEU A 234 3.98 -6.31 -23.70
N ALA A 235 2.76 -6.58 -23.25
CA ALA A 235 2.10 -7.88 -23.42
C ALA A 235 1.95 -8.27 -24.91
N PHE A 236 1.55 -7.32 -25.74
CA PHE A 236 1.45 -7.54 -27.19
C PHE A 236 2.83 -7.82 -27.82
N ARG A 237 3.88 -7.08 -27.44
CA ARG A 237 5.26 -7.34 -27.90
C ARG A 237 5.76 -8.71 -27.48
N LEU A 238 5.49 -9.11 -26.24
CA LEU A 238 5.85 -10.43 -25.70
C LEU A 238 5.19 -11.55 -26.50
N ASP A 239 3.88 -11.47 -26.75
CA ASP A 239 3.16 -12.46 -27.54
C ASP A 239 3.73 -12.59 -28.95
N LYS A 240 4.03 -11.46 -29.61
CA LYS A 240 4.68 -11.44 -30.93
C LYS A 240 6.04 -12.11 -30.86
N ASN A 241 6.89 -11.77 -29.90
CA ASN A 241 8.24 -12.31 -29.78
C ASN A 241 8.24 -13.81 -29.46
N LEU A 242 7.30 -14.28 -28.66
CA LEU A 242 7.12 -15.71 -28.35
C LEU A 242 6.72 -16.52 -29.61
N ARG A 243 5.79 -16.01 -30.41
CA ARG A 243 5.43 -16.65 -31.69
C ARG A 243 6.61 -16.71 -32.64
N GLU A 244 7.41 -15.66 -32.70
CA GLU A 244 8.60 -15.63 -33.55
C GLU A 244 9.66 -16.64 -33.10
N ILE A 245 9.92 -16.77 -31.79
CA ILE A 245 10.79 -17.84 -31.26
C ILE A 245 10.25 -19.22 -31.62
N GLN A 246 8.96 -19.45 -31.54
CA GLN A 246 8.33 -20.70 -31.84
C GLN A 246 8.53 -21.09 -33.33
N GLN A 247 8.40 -20.10 -34.23
CA GLN A 247 8.70 -20.29 -35.66
C GLN A 247 10.18 -20.59 -35.92
N LEU A 248 11.08 -19.84 -35.26
CA LEU A 248 12.53 -20.07 -35.40
C LEU A 248 12.94 -21.46 -34.90
N THR A 249 12.39 -21.90 -33.77
CA THR A 249 12.66 -23.23 -33.21
C THR A 249 12.15 -24.35 -34.11
N ASN A 250 11.02 -24.16 -34.80
CA ASN A 250 10.49 -25.11 -35.74
C ASN A 250 11.35 -25.24 -37.02
N ASN A 251 12.08 -24.18 -37.38
CA ASN A 251 12.96 -24.12 -38.55
C ASN A 251 14.40 -24.57 -38.24
N LEU A 252 14.71 -24.98 -37.02
CA LEU A 252 16.02 -25.53 -36.67
C LEU A 252 16.22 -26.93 -37.27
N ASP A 253 17.49 -27.25 -37.64
CA ASP A 253 17.87 -28.59 -38.06
C ASP A 253 17.37 -29.64 -37.04
N PRO A 254 16.81 -30.78 -37.51
CA PRO A 254 16.30 -31.84 -36.66
C PRO A 254 17.31 -32.38 -35.63
N LYS A 255 18.62 -32.38 -35.97
CA LYS A 255 19.69 -32.80 -35.05
C LYS A 255 19.84 -31.78 -33.88
N LEU A 256 19.84 -30.50 -34.18
CA LEU A 256 19.88 -29.42 -33.20
C LEU A 256 18.63 -29.39 -32.32
N ARG A 257 17.46 -29.62 -32.94
CA ARG A 257 16.18 -29.69 -32.22
C ARG A 257 16.14 -30.82 -31.20
N LYS A 258 16.69 -32.01 -31.52
CA LYS A 258 16.82 -33.12 -30.56
C LYS A 258 17.80 -32.83 -29.43
N GLY A 259 18.88 -32.11 -29.68
CA GLY A 259 19.86 -31.72 -28.67
C GLY A 259 19.38 -30.63 -27.73
N LEU A 260 18.41 -29.81 -28.15
CA LEU A 260 17.79 -28.74 -27.37
C LEU A 260 16.54 -29.21 -26.61
N ALA A 261 16.02 -30.40 -26.87
CA ALA A 261 14.88 -30.93 -26.13
C ALA A 261 15.26 -31.18 -24.69
N PRO A 262 14.45 -30.72 -23.72
CA PRO A 262 14.70 -30.98 -22.30
C PRO A 262 14.69 -32.50 -22.04
N ARG A 263 15.72 -32.97 -21.34
CA ARG A 263 15.80 -34.34 -20.85
C ARG A 263 14.91 -34.52 -19.63
#